data_c5f691d54114b0d6a734be9c262fbd60
#
_entry.id   c5f691d54114b0d6a734be9c262fbd60
#
_cell.length_a   1.000
_cell.length_b   1.000
_cell.length_c   1.000
_cell.angle_alpha   90.00
_cell.angle_beta   90.00
_cell.angle_gamma   90.00
#
_symmetry.space_group_name_H-M   'P 1'
#
loop_
_entity.id
_entity.type
_entity.pdbx_description
1 polymer ?
#
loop_
_entity_poly.entity_id
_entity_poly.type
_entity_poly.pdbx_seq_one_letter_code
_entity_poly.pdbx_strand_id
1 'polypeptide(L)'
;MLEAPPRNSEYLDDILCAIDKQYQLKFHYATPYGVEKDIMLSPAFVRLFKQRWYVIGVNENEQVRCLPFDRIAFMEVVCKRHPLSAKMKRLLTPDSFYDGCFGIMRMEDEQIENIRIRAFYPEYNLIEEVPLHESQQKVKESADGLYREYTLAVRPSRDFLQELLWHGRNIVVLKPESLKRQMIDILKDMMQSYETGECRNGEEDL
;
A
#
# COMPACT_ATOMS: atom_id res chain seq x y z
N MET A 1 6.11 -25.91 -1.10
CA MET A 1 5.88 -25.48 -2.50
C MET A 1 6.64 -24.18 -2.67
N LEU A 2 7.52 -24.07 -3.67
CA LEU A 2 8.17 -22.77 -3.96
C LEU A 2 7.10 -21.84 -4.52
N GLU A 3 7.01 -20.61 -3.96
CA GLU A 3 6.14 -19.59 -4.53
C GLU A 3 6.63 -19.24 -5.94
N ALA A 4 5.69 -19.05 -6.86
CA ALA A 4 6.03 -18.59 -8.20
C ALA A 4 6.64 -17.18 -8.12
N PRO A 5 7.62 -16.81 -8.97
CA PRO A 5 8.12 -15.46 -9.02
C PRO A 5 6.98 -14.49 -9.35
N PRO A 6 7.06 -13.23 -8.86
CA PRO A 6 6.07 -12.22 -9.22
C PRO A 6 5.94 -12.07 -10.74
N ARG A 7 4.71 -11.92 -11.22
CA ARG A 7 4.43 -11.81 -12.65
C ARG A 7 5.15 -10.62 -13.27
N ASN A 8 5.65 -10.79 -14.49
CA ASN A 8 6.41 -9.78 -15.26
C ASN A 8 7.72 -9.33 -14.57
N SER A 9 8.31 -10.21 -13.73
CA SER A 9 9.62 -9.96 -13.10
C SER A 9 10.75 -9.81 -14.12
N GLU A 10 10.58 -10.27 -15.34
CA GLU A 10 11.52 -10.09 -16.45
C GLU A 10 11.78 -8.63 -16.82
N TYR A 11 10.85 -7.72 -16.51
CA TYR A 11 11.04 -6.28 -16.72
C TYR A 11 11.94 -5.60 -15.67
N LEU A 12 12.29 -6.30 -14.59
CA LEU A 12 13.00 -5.69 -13.47
C LEU A 12 14.35 -5.09 -13.87
N ASP A 13 15.15 -5.82 -14.63
CA ASP A 13 16.51 -5.38 -15.03
C ASP A 13 16.44 -4.16 -15.96
N ASP A 14 15.50 -4.14 -16.89
CA ASP A 14 15.30 -3.01 -17.80
C ASP A 14 14.83 -1.76 -17.05
N ILE A 15 13.92 -1.93 -16.07
CA ILE A 15 13.44 -0.83 -15.22
C ILE A 15 14.59 -0.28 -14.35
N LEU A 16 15.40 -1.13 -13.73
CA LEU A 16 16.57 -0.71 -12.94
C LEU A 16 17.59 0.03 -13.81
N CYS A 17 17.85 -0.47 -15.02
CA CYS A 17 18.71 0.21 -16.00
C CYS A 17 18.16 1.60 -16.39
N ALA A 18 16.83 1.71 -16.58
CA ALA A 18 16.20 2.98 -16.90
C ALA A 18 16.29 3.98 -15.74
N ILE A 19 16.16 3.52 -14.49
CA ILE A 19 16.36 4.34 -13.28
C ILE A 19 17.78 4.89 -13.24
N ASP A 20 18.80 4.02 -13.38
CA ASP A 20 20.21 4.41 -13.35
C ASP A 20 20.56 5.43 -14.44
N LYS A 21 20.11 5.18 -15.67
CA LYS A 21 20.34 6.05 -16.82
C LYS A 21 19.42 7.27 -16.90
N GLN A 22 18.43 7.36 -16.03
CA GLN A 22 17.37 8.38 -16.03
C GLN A 22 16.60 8.41 -17.36
N TYR A 23 16.28 7.23 -17.88
CA TYR A 23 15.47 7.07 -19.09
C TYR A 23 13.99 6.99 -18.73
N GLN A 24 13.12 7.38 -19.65
CA GLN A 24 11.69 7.16 -19.52
C GLN A 24 11.31 5.74 -19.93
N LEU A 25 10.23 5.27 -19.35
CA LEU A 25 9.56 4.02 -19.71
C LEU A 25 8.19 4.33 -20.32
N LYS A 26 7.87 3.68 -21.41
CA LYS A 26 6.53 3.66 -21.98
C LYS A 26 5.90 2.32 -21.66
N PHE A 27 4.75 2.35 -21.00
CA PHE A 27 3.96 1.17 -20.68
C PHE A 27 2.67 1.14 -21.46
N HIS A 28 2.33 0.00 -22.06
CA HIS A 28 0.96 -0.35 -22.36
C HIS A 28 0.38 -1.06 -21.15
N TYR A 29 -0.60 -0.43 -20.48
CA TYR A 29 -1.00 -0.76 -19.12
C TYR A 29 -2.50 -1.01 -19.03
N ALA A 30 -2.89 -2.15 -18.44
CA ALA A 30 -4.27 -2.49 -18.18
C ALA A 30 -4.67 -2.13 -16.74
N THR A 31 -5.68 -1.27 -16.59
CA THR A 31 -6.23 -0.93 -15.26
C THR A 31 -7.04 -2.10 -14.69
N PRO A 32 -7.34 -2.12 -13.36
CA PRO A 32 -8.20 -3.15 -12.76
C PRO A 32 -9.60 -3.22 -13.38
N TYR A 33 -10.04 -2.15 -14.03
CA TYR A 33 -11.35 -2.01 -14.65
C TYR A 33 -11.36 -2.40 -16.14
N GLY A 34 -10.25 -3.01 -16.63
CA GLY A 34 -10.14 -3.43 -18.03
C GLY A 34 -9.87 -2.29 -19.02
N VAL A 35 -9.56 -1.08 -18.54
CA VAL A 35 -9.18 0.03 -19.41
C VAL A 35 -7.70 -0.05 -19.72
N GLU A 36 -7.36 -0.13 -21.00
CA GLU A 36 -5.98 -0.09 -21.47
C GLU A 36 -5.57 1.34 -21.81
N LYS A 37 -4.34 1.70 -21.47
CA LYS A 37 -3.77 3.02 -21.74
C LYS A 37 -2.26 2.98 -21.83
N ASP A 38 -1.73 3.89 -22.62
CA ASP A 38 -0.29 4.15 -22.64
C ASP A 38 0.09 5.13 -21.52
N ILE A 39 1.15 4.79 -20.78
CA ILE A 39 1.67 5.62 -19.70
C ILE A 39 3.15 5.86 -19.94
N MET A 40 3.55 7.13 -20.00
CA MET A 40 4.95 7.55 -19.93
C MET A 40 5.32 7.77 -18.48
N LEU A 41 6.41 7.13 -18.04
CA LEU A 41 6.88 7.22 -16.67
C LEU A 41 8.38 7.52 -16.63
N SER A 42 8.78 8.48 -15.81
CA SER A 42 10.17 8.65 -15.36
C SER A 42 10.30 7.88 -14.04
N PRO A 43 10.92 6.67 -14.06
CA PRO A 43 10.95 5.80 -12.88
C PRO A 43 11.92 6.36 -11.83
N ALA A 44 11.59 6.16 -10.55
CA ALA A 44 12.41 6.56 -9.42
C ALA A 44 12.99 5.35 -8.68
N PHE A 45 12.16 4.38 -8.35
CA PHE A 45 12.58 3.14 -7.69
C PHE A 45 11.53 2.03 -7.90
N VAL A 46 11.89 0.82 -7.51
CA VAL A 46 11.00 -0.35 -7.49
C VAL A 46 10.80 -0.85 -6.06
N ARG A 47 9.65 -1.46 -5.80
CA ARG A 47 9.34 -2.08 -4.50
C ARG A 47 8.63 -3.40 -4.69
N LEU A 48 9.03 -4.41 -3.92
CA LEU A 48 8.29 -5.66 -3.77
C LEU A 48 7.33 -5.55 -2.57
N PHE A 49 6.04 -5.81 -2.79
CA PHE A 49 5.04 -5.86 -1.72
C PHE A 49 4.01 -6.94 -2.01
N LYS A 50 3.73 -7.81 -1.03
CA LYS A 50 2.77 -8.93 -1.13
C LYS A 50 2.91 -9.69 -2.46
N GLN A 51 4.14 -10.15 -2.76
CA GLN A 51 4.48 -10.93 -3.97
C GLN A 51 4.21 -10.19 -5.31
N ARG A 52 4.23 -8.87 -5.32
CA ARG A 52 4.08 -8.03 -6.52
C ARG A 52 5.17 -6.98 -6.60
N TRP A 53 5.80 -6.89 -7.74
CA TRP A 53 6.68 -5.75 -8.05
C TRP A 53 5.86 -4.53 -8.44
N TYR A 54 6.34 -3.39 -7.99
CA TYR A 54 5.80 -2.08 -8.34
C TYR A 54 6.93 -1.18 -8.80
N VAL A 55 6.68 -0.39 -9.84
CA VAL A 55 7.54 0.73 -10.21
C VAL A 55 6.89 2.03 -9.75
N ILE A 56 7.66 2.84 -9.05
CA ILE A 56 7.26 4.16 -8.58
C ILE A 56 8.02 5.21 -9.39
N GLY A 57 7.32 6.22 -9.86
CA GLY A 57 7.88 7.28 -10.67
C GLY A 57 6.88 8.40 -10.91
N VAL A 58 7.18 9.29 -11.85
CA VAL A 58 6.30 10.39 -12.23
C VAL A 58 5.92 10.30 -13.71
N ASN A 59 4.68 10.66 -14.01
CA ASN A 59 4.23 10.83 -15.39
C ASN A 59 4.67 12.21 -15.95
N GLU A 60 4.30 12.50 -17.18
CA GLU A 60 4.64 13.76 -17.87
C GLU A 60 4.10 15.02 -17.18
N ASN A 61 3.07 14.88 -16.34
CA ASN A 61 2.46 15.96 -15.56
C ASN A 61 3.05 16.07 -14.14
N GLU A 62 4.20 15.46 -13.88
CA GLU A 62 4.83 15.36 -12.54
C GLU A 62 3.93 14.71 -11.46
N GLN A 63 2.92 13.94 -11.86
CA GLN A 63 2.09 13.20 -10.91
C GLN A 63 2.76 11.87 -10.58
N VAL A 64 2.84 11.56 -9.30
CA VAL A 64 3.37 10.28 -8.84
C VAL A 64 2.45 9.13 -9.28
N ARG A 65 3.07 8.06 -9.76
CA ARG A 65 2.40 6.81 -10.13
C ARG A 65 3.09 5.65 -9.46
N CYS A 66 2.28 4.73 -8.96
CA CYS A 66 2.70 3.44 -8.42
C CYS A 66 2.04 2.36 -9.29
N LEU A 67 2.82 1.73 -10.15
CA LEU A 67 2.31 0.81 -11.16
C LEU A 67 2.79 -0.61 -10.86
N PRO A 68 1.88 -1.57 -10.58
CA PRO A 68 2.24 -2.97 -10.44
C PRO A 68 2.64 -3.58 -11.77
N PHE A 69 3.70 -4.40 -11.77
CA PHE A 69 4.26 -5.01 -12.98
C PHE A 69 3.27 -5.94 -13.69
N ASP A 70 2.48 -6.68 -12.94
CA ASP A 70 1.52 -7.66 -13.48
C ASP A 70 0.40 -7.05 -14.33
N ARG A 71 0.28 -5.73 -14.35
CA ARG A 71 -0.64 -4.99 -15.23
C ARG A 71 0.05 -4.37 -16.45
N ILE A 72 1.35 -4.56 -16.60
CA ILE A 72 2.12 -4.11 -17.77
C ILE A 72 1.94 -5.18 -18.84
N ALA A 73 1.22 -4.87 -19.91
CA ALA A 73 1.08 -5.75 -21.08
C ALA A 73 2.31 -5.69 -21.97
N PHE A 74 2.91 -4.52 -22.11
CA PHE A 74 4.13 -4.28 -22.88
C PHE A 74 4.90 -3.09 -22.30
N MET A 75 6.23 -3.12 -22.36
CA MET A 75 7.11 -2.06 -21.91
C MET A 75 8.17 -1.75 -22.95
N GLU A 76 8.44 -0.46 -23.15
CA GLU A 76 9.53 0.06 -23.99
C GLU A 76 10.40 1.01 -23.18
N VAL A 77 11.72 0.84 -23.25
CA VAL A 77 12.68 1.79 -22.68
C VAL A 77 12.92 2.91 -23.70
N VAL A 78 12.43 4.09 -23.38
CA VAL A 78 12.66 5.26 -24.21
C VAL A 78 14.05 5.84 -23.86
N CYS A 79 15.04 5.60 -24.71
CA CYS A 79 16.44 6.01 -24.50
C CYS A 79 16.63 7.53 -24.55
N LYS A 80 15.72 8.29 -23.93
CA LYS A 80 15.79 9.75 -23.80
C LYS A 80 15.89 10.08 -22.30
N ARG A 81 16.94 10.81 -21.95
CA ARG A 81 17.12 11.25 -20.55
C ARG A 81 16.02 12.23 -20.17
N HIS A 82 15.34 11.90 -19.08
CA HIS A 82 14.32 12.74 -18.48
C HIS A 82 14.50 12.70 -16.93
N PRO A 83 15.48 13.47 -16.41
CA PRO A 83 15.77 13.43 -14.99
C PRO A 83 14.59 13.99 -14.19
N LEU A 84 14.32 13.36 -13.06
CA LEU A 84 13.32 13.86 -12.09
C LEU A 84 13.70 15.28 -11.63
N SER A 85 12.70 16.13 -11.40
CA SER A 85 12.90 17.45 -10.78
C SER A 85 13.53 17.33 -9.39
N ALA A 86 14.19 18.39 -8.91
CA ALA A 86 14.82 18.39 -7.58
C ALA A 86 13.82 18.10 -6.46
N LYS A 87 12.56 18.53 -6.60
CA LYS A 87 11.46 18.22 -5.70
C LYS A 87 11.16 16.72 -5.71
N MET A 88 11.00 16.11 -6.89
CA MET A 88 10.67 14.70 -7.03
C MET A 88 11.81 13.78 -6.58
N LYS A 89 13.06 14.16 -6.83
CA LYS A 89 14.23 13.41 -6.31
C LYS A 89 14.27 13.32 -4.79
N ARG A 90 13.82 14.37 -4.09
CA ARG A 90 13.76 14.37 -2.62
C ARG A 90 12.56 13.55 -2.10
N LEU A 91 11.43 13.66 -2.78
CA LEU A 91 10.19 12.96 -2.40
C LEU A 91 10.27 11.46 -2.70
N LEU A 92 10.78 11.10 -3.88
CA LEU A 92 10.77 9.74 -4.41
C LEU A 92 12.06 8.98 -4.07
N THR A 93 12.43 8.98 -2.80
CA THR A 93 13.33 7.97 -2.22
C THR A 93 12.47 6.97 -1.44
N PRO A 94 12.86 5.69 -1.35
CA PRO A 94 12.07 4.71 -0.61
C PRO A 94 11.70 5.17 0.81
N ASP A 95 12.67 5.71 1.54
CA ASP A 95 12.48 6.15 2.93
C ASP A 95 11.52 7.36 3.03
N SER A 96 11.74 8.40 2.20
CA SER A 96 10.89 9.60 2.24
C SER A 96 9.47 9.33 1.71
N PHE A 97 9.37 8.51 0.66
CA PHE A 97 8.06 8.24 0.05
C PHE A 97 7.17 7.41 0.94
N TYR A 98 7.75 6.44 1.65
CA TYR A 98 7.01 5.52 2.51
C TYR A 98 7.08 5.88 4.00
N ASP A 99 7.57 7.07 4.36
CA ASP A 99 7.55 7.54 5.75
C ASP A 99 6.13 7.50 6.33
N GLY A 100 5.97 6.71 7.39
CA GLY A 100 4.69 6.45 8.04
C GLY A 100 3.65 5.73 7.18
N CYS A 101 4.02 5.17 6.02
CA CYS A 101 3.09 4.43 5.17
C CYS A 101 3.03 2.96 5.57
N PHE A 102 1.82 2.43 5.64
CA PHE A 102 1.57 1.00 5.67
C PHE A 102 1.31 0.50 4.24
N GLY A 103 2.12 -0.47 3.78
CA GLY A 103 1.92 -1.08 2.47
C GLY A 103 2.53 -0.31 1.30
N ILE A 104 1.84 -0.36 0.15
CA ILE A 104 2.32 0.19 -1.13
C ILE A 104 1.57 1.47 -1.55
N MET A 105 0.34 1.64 -1.06
CA MET A 105 -0.49 2.80 -1.40
C MET A 105 -0.13 3.98 -0.51
N ARG A 106 0.10 5.13 -1.14
CA ARG A 106 0.22 6.42 -0.49
C ARG A 106 -0.71 7.40 -1.18
N MET A 107 -1.67 7.95 -0.44
CA MET A 107 -2.50 9.04 -0.90
C MET A 107 -1.86 10.37 -0.49
N GLU A 108 -1.96 11.39 -1.36
CA GLU A 108 -1.30 12.69 -1.12
C GLU A 108 -1.85 13.41 0.12
N ASP A 109 -3.15 13.22 0.40
CA ASP A 109 -3.86 13.91 1.49
C ASP A 109 -3.80 13.17 2.84
N GLU A 110 -3.29 11.94 2.88
CA GLU A 110 -3.18 11.18 4.12
C GLU A 110 -2.05 11.70 5.00
N GLN A 111 -2.38 12.06 6.23
CA GLN A 111 -1.41 12.45 7.25
C GLN A 111 -1.07 11.28 8.17
N ILE A 112 0.11 11.32 8.79
CA ILE A 112 0.46 10.34 9.84
C ILE A 112 -0.43 10.59 11.04
N GLU A 113 -1.15 9.56 11.46
CA GLU A 113 -2.02 9.59 12.63
C GLU A 113 -1.50 8.67 13.73
N ASN A 114 -1.73 9.06 14.99
CA ASN A 114 -1.46 8.18 16.13
C ASN A 114 -2.66 7.27 16.35
N ILE A 115 -2.54 6.05 15.87
CA ILE A 115 -3.58 5.03 15.94
C ILE A 115 -3.36 4.19 17.19
N ARG A 116 -4.42 3.97 17.96
CA ARG A 116 -4.42 3.03 19.09
C ARG A 116 -5.28 1.84 18.78
N ILE A 117 -4.70 0.67 18.88
CA ILE A 117 -5.37 -0.61 18.67
C ILE A 117 -5.32 -1.43 19.97
N ARG A 118 -6.25 -2.39 20.07
CA ARG A 118 -6.24 -3.46 21.07
C ARG A 118 -6.20 -4.79 20.34
N ALA A 119 -5.21 -5.61 20.69
CA ALA A 119 -5.10 -6.99 20.23
C ALA A 119 -5.43 -7.94 21.36
N PHE A 120 -6.27 -8.94 21.07
CA PHE A 120 -6.67 -9.98 22.01
C PHE A 120 -5.74 -11.19 21.94
N TYR A 121 -5.72 -12.01 22.99
CA TYR A 121 -5.00 -13.29 23.00
C TYR A 121 -5.57 -14.24 21.94
N PRO A 122 -4.76 -14.97 21.17
CA PRO A 122 -3.27 -14.97 21.12
C PRO A 122 -2.66 -13.97 20.13
N GLU A 123 -3.47 -13.17 19.45
CA GLU A 123 -3.06 -12.28 18.34
C GLU A 123 -1.96 -11.31 18.73
N TYR A 124 -1.98 -10.80 19.96
CA TYR A 124 -0.95 -9.88 20.38
C TYR A 124 0.46 -10.50 20.40
N ASN A 125 0.61 -11.82 20.55
CA ASN A 125 1.89 -12.48 20.42
C ASN A 125 2.41 -12.43 18.98
N LEU A 126 1.51 -12.64 17.99
CA LEU A 126 1.85 -12.61 16.58
C LEU A 126 2.33 -11.22 16.16
N ILE A 127 1.63 -10.16 16.56
CA ILE A 127 2.04 -8.79 16.24
C ILE A 127 3.20 -8.26 17.10
N GLU A 128 3.62 -8.95 18.15
CA GLU A 128 4.88 -8.68 18.86
C GLU A 128 6.06 -9.39 18.19
N GLU A 129 5.85 -10.58 17.61
CA GLU A 129 6.86 -11.30 16.83
C GLU A 129 7.11 -10.64 15.47
N VAL A 130 6.01 -10.21 14.79
CA VAL A 130 6.06 -9.49 13.53
C VAL A 130 5.20 -8.22 13.64
N PRO A 131 5.81 -7.09 14.04
CA PRO A 131 5.08 -5.85 14.24
C PRO A 131 4.36 -5.38 12.95
N LEU A 132 3.14 -4.87 13.10
CA LEU A 132 2.36 -4.31 11.99
C LEU A 132 3.10 -3.14 11.32
N HIS A 133 3.83 -2.36 12.11
CA HIS A 133 4.63 -1.24 11.63
C HIS A 133 5.80 -0.98 12.58
N GLU A 134 6.90 -0.44 12.09
CA GLU A 134 8.10 -0.12 12.88
C GLU A 134 7.82 0.82 14.06
N SER A 135 6.82 1.68 13.96
CA SER A 135 6.39 2.59 15.01
C SER A 135 5.51 1.94 16.10
N GLN A 136 5.25 0.63 16.02
CA GLN A 136 4.41 -0.08 16.97
C GLN A 136 5.01 -0.07 18.38
N GLN A 137 4.25 0.42 19.37
CA GLN A 137 4.65 0.44 20.77
C GLN A 137 3.54 -0.09 21.67
N LYS A 138 3.88 -1.03 22.55
CA LYS A 138 2.95 -1.51 23.58
C LYS A 138 2.75 -0.43 24.63
N VAL A 139 1.50 -0.07 24.90
CA VAL A 139 1.14 1.00 25.86
C VAL A 139 0.32 0.51 27.05
N LYS A 140 -0.27 -0.71 26.94
CA LYS A 140 -1.06 -1.28 28.04
C LYS A 140 -1.14 -2.79 27.92
N GLU A 141 -1.24 -3.47 29.06
CA GLU A 141 -1.59 -4.87 29.18
C GLU A 141 -2.72 -5.02 30.21
N SER A 142 -3.70 -5.87 29.92
CA SER A 142 -4.79 -6.15 30.85
C SER A 142 -4.30 -7.02 32.00
N ALA A 143 -4.86 -6.84 33.20
CA ALA A 143 -4.46 -7.59 34.38
C ALA A 143 -4.72 -9.11 34.29
N ASP A 144 -5.68 -9.50 33.46
CA ASP A 144 -6.06 -10.89 33.19
C ASP A 144 -5.31 -11.50 31.99
N GLY A 145 -4.43 -10.72 31.31
CA GLY A 145 -3.67 -11.16 30.15
C GLY A 145 -4.51 -11.35 28.87
N LEU A 146 -5.79 -10.95 28.87
CA LEU A 146 -6.69 -11.19 27.73
C LEU A 146 -6.45 -10.27 26.55
N TYR A 147 -5.85 -9.09 26.78
CA TYR A 147 -5.53 -8.15 25.71
C TYR A 147 -4.31 -7.28 26.00
N ARG A 148 -3.72 -6.77 24.94
CA ARG A 148 -2.70 -5.69 24.96
C ARG A 148 -3.11 -4.55 24.05
N GLU A 149 -2.68 -3.33 24.37
CA GLU A 149 -2.94 -2.17 23.54
C GLU A 149 -1.61 -1.60 23.02
N TYR A 150 -1.66 -1.15 21.77
CA TYR A 150 -0.51 -0.62 21.04
C TYR A 150 -0.86 0.72 20.42
N THR A 151 0.16 1.56 20.27
CA THR A 151 0.09 2.75 19.44
C THR A 151 0.96 2.57 18.20
N LEU A 152 0.49 3.11 17.09
CA LEU A 152 1.19 3.16 15.81
C LEU A 152 1.10 4.57 15.25
N ALA A 153 2.19 5.08 14.67
CA ALA A 153 2.21 6.33 13.92
C ALA A 153 2.22 6.00 12.42
N VAL A 154 1.05 5.91 11.80
CA VAL A 154 0.91 5.49 10.40
C VAL A 154 -0.15 6.31 9.67
N ARG A 155 -0.04 6.35 8.34
CA ARG A 155 -1.10 6.84 7.46
C ARG A 155 -2.17 5.75 7.33
N PRO A 156 -3.46 6.05 7.64
CA PRO A 156 -4.54 5.05 7.63
C PRO A 156 -4.97 4.70 6.19
N SER A 157 -4.01 4.22 5.39
CA SER A 157 -4.23 3.84 3.99
C SER A 157 -5.17 2.63 3.86
N ARG A 158 -5.66 2.41 2.62
CA ARG A 158 -6.43 1.21 2.29
C ARG A 158 -5.70 -0.08 2.66
N ASP A 159 -4.38 -0.14 2.44
CA ASP A 159 -3.57 -1.31 2.81
C ASP A 159 -3.60 -1.57 4.31
N PHE A 160 -3.57 -0.50 5.13
CA PHE A 160 -3.66 -0.62 6.59
C PHE A 160 -5.05 -1.09 7.05
N LEU A 161 -6.12 -0.57 6.44
CA LEU A 161 -7.48 -1.07 6.71
C LEU A 161 -7.62 -2.55 6.38
N GLN A 162 -7.09 -2.98 5.23
CA GLN A 162 -7.11 -4.39 4.83
C GLN A 162 -6.31 -5.27 5.81
N GLU A 163 -5.20 -4.78 6.33
CA GLU A 163 -4.42 -5.51 7.33
C GLU A 163 -5.22 -5.67 8.64
N LEU A 164 -5.86 -4.61 9.12
CA LEU A 164 -6.73 -4.69 10.29
C LEU A 164 -7.87 -5.69 10.10
N LEU A 165 -8.48 -5.71 8.90
CA LEU A 165 -9.53 -6.68 8.56
C LEU A 165 -9.01 -8.12 8.49
N TRP A 166 -7.75 -8.33 8.08
CA TRP A 166 -7.12 -9.65 8.08
C TRP A 166 -7.07 -10.27 9.47
N HIS A 167 -6.81 -9.47 10.50
CA HIS A 167 -6.81 -9.92 11.89
C HIS A 167 -8.22 -10.15 12.46
N GLY A 168 -9.27 -9.78 11.72
CA GLY A 168 -10.66 -10.00 12.05
C GLY A 168 -11.03 -9.43 13.44
N ARG A 169 -11.70 -10.25 14.25
CA ARG A 169 -12.16 -9.87 15.61
C ARG A 169 -11.03 -9.73 16.64
N ASN A 170 -9.82 -10.16 16.29
CA ASN A 170 -8.71 -10.23 17.23
C ASN A 170 -7.99 -8.90 17.41
N ILE A 171 -8.20 -7.94 16.48
CA ILE A 171 -7.69 -6.58 16.60
C ILE A 171 -8.84 -5.58 16.43
N VAL A 172 -8.90 -4.59 17.31
CA VAL A 172 -9.89 -3.51 17.23
C VAL A 172 -9.23 -2.15 17.34
N VAL A 173 -9.70 -1.19 16.55
CA VAL A 173 -9.28 0.20 16.61
C VAL A 173 -9.96 0.89 17.79
N LEU A 174 -9.17 1.52 18.64
CA LEU A 174 -9.65 2.33 19.76
C LEU A 174 -9.65 3.83 19.44
N LYS A 175 -8.63 4.29 18.70
CA LYS A 175 -8.44 5.69 18.28
C LYS A 175 -7.70 5.73 16.94
N PRO A 176 -7.92 6.79 16.12
CA PRO A 176 -8.90 7.85 16.31
C PRO A 176 -10.33 7.35 16.07
N GLU A 177 -11.33 8.13 16.50
CA GLU A 177 -12.73 7.77 16.36
C GLU A 177 -13.18 7.74 14.87
N SER A 178 -12.57 8.56 14.02
CA SER A 178 -12.74 8.54 12.55
C SER A 178 -12.44 7.17 11.96
N LEU A 179 -11.24 6.65 12.21
CA LEU A 179 -10.80 5.35 11.73
C LEU A 179 -11.65 4.21 12.30
N LYS A 180 -12.00 4.29 13.60
CA LYS A 180 -12.88 3.32 14.23
C LYS A 180 -14.26 3.26 13.56
N ARG A 181 -14.86 4.42 13.24
CA ARG A 181 -16.13 4.49 12.50
C ARG A 181 -16.01 3.90 11.11
N GLN A 182 -14.96 4.25 10.38
CA GLN A 182 -14.67 3.69 9.05
C GLN A 182 -14.60 2.16 9.11
N MET A 183 -13.90 1.58 10.08
CA MET A 183 -13.86 0.13 10.27
C MET A 183 -15.24 -0.47 10.56
N ILE A 184 -16.03 0.19 11.41
CA ILE A 184 -17.40 -0.26 11.72
C ILE A 184 -18.28 -0.25 10.46
N ASP A 185 -18.17 0.76 9.62
CA ASP A 185 -18.97 0.89 8.41
C ASP A 185 -18.57 -0.17 7.37
N ILE A 186 -17.28 -0.42 7.17
CA ILE A 186 -16.78 -1.53 6.34
C ILE A 186 -17.34 -2.87 6.84
N LEU A 187 -17.31 -3.13 8.15
CA LEU A 187 -17.82 -4.38 8.72
C LEU A 187 -19.32 -4.55 8.52
N LYS A 188 -20.12 -3.46 8.61
CA LYS A 188 -21.56 -3.48 8.30
C LYS A 188 -21.82 -3.80 6.83
N ASP A 189 -21.08 -3.16 5.93
CA ASP A 189 -21.21 -3.42 4.49
C ASP A 189 -20.80 -4.86 4.15
N MET A 190 -19.73 -5.36 4.78
CA MET A 190 -19.35 -6.78 4.64
C MET A 190 -20.46 -7.71 5.13
N MET A 191 -21.04 -7.45 6.31
CA MET A 191 -22.12 -8.25 6.86
C MET A 191 -23.33 -8.25 5.92
N GLN A 192 -23.74 -7.09 5.41
CA GLN A 192 -24.80 -6.97 4.43
C GLN A 192 -24.51 -7.79 3.16
N SER A 193 -23.28 -7.74 2.65
CA SER A 193 -22.89 -8.52 1.47
C SER A 193 -22.98 -10.03 1.70
N TYR A 194 -22.64 -10.52 2.89
CA TYR A 194 -22.82 -11.93 3.26
C TYR A 194 -24.29 -12.33 3.35
N GLU A 195 -25.16 -11.44 3.83
CA GLU A 195 -26.60 -11.69 3.99
C GLU A 195 -27.35 -11.66 2.66
N THR A 196 -26.98 -10.75 1.76
CA THR A 196 -27.72 -10.53 0.50
C THR A 196 -27.09 -11.21 -0.72
N GLY A 197 -25.79 -11.55 -0.65
CA GLY A 197 -25.00 -11.98 -1.81
C GLY A 197 -24.64 -10.84 -2.78
N GLU A 198 -24.96 -9.58 -2.41
CA GLU A 198 -24.71 -8.40 -3.23
C GLU A 198 -23.66 -7.50 -2.57
N CYS A 199 -22.78 -6.91 -3.36
CA CYS A 199 -21.87 -5.87 -2.91
C CYS A 199 -22.50 -4.51 -3.20
N ARG A 200 -22.45 -3.57 -2.25
CA ARG A 200 -22.69 -2.15 -2.57
C ARG A 200 -21.67 -1.78 -3.65
N ASN A 201 -22.15 -1.47 -4.84
CA ASN A 201 -21.31 -0.92 -5.88
C ASN A 201 -20.77 0.40 -5.36
N GLY A 202 -19.46 0.45 -5.08
CA GLY A 202 -18.76 1.68 -4.75
C GLY A 202 -18.70 2.57 -6.00
N GLU A 203 -19.82 3.24 -6.32
CA GLU A 203 -19.85 4.29 -7.34
C GLU A 203 -19.11 5.57 -6.86
N GLU A 204 -18.66 5.61 -5.60
CA GLU A 204 -18.01 6.77 -4.98
C GLU A 204 -16.48 6.66 -4.86
N ASP A 205 -15.85 5.52 -5.24
CA ASP A 205 -14.39 5.29 -5.10
C ASP A 205 -13.63 5.29 -6.46
N LEU A 206 -14.13 5.97 -7.47
CA LEU A 206 -13.49 6.11 -8.80
C LEU A 206 -12.79 7.46 -8.97
#